data_eaa983e8297d9f5261b17aaa595230d4
#
_entry.id   eaa983e8297d9f5261b17aaa595230d4
#
_cell.length_a   1.000
_cell.length_b   1.000
_cell.length_c   1.000
_cell.angle_alpha   90.00
_cell.angle_beta   90.00
_cell.angle_gamma   90.00
#
_symmetry.space_group_name_H-M   'P 1'
#
loop_
_entity.id
_entity.type
_entity.pdbx_description
1 polymer ?
#
loop_
_entity_poly.entity_id
_entity_poly.type
_entity_poly.pdbx_seq_one_letter_code
_entity_poly.pdbx_strand_id
1 'polypeptide(L)'
;MSFLIGEFECKLDTKGRMMIPAGLKKKLPEAESEGLVINRGFKKYLVIYTKKEWDIKLDELSKLNQYDYKNIEFIRYFTRGATELIPDSTGRVNLPQVLLDYAGIKNDVVLTCQLGHIEVWEKEAHRVMIENEPADFAALAGEVMRTKEREAAK
;
A
#
# COMPACT_ATOMS: atom_id res chain seq x y z
N MET A 1 -1.03 -15.92 -9.49
CA MET A 1 -0.71 -14.84 -8.54
C MET A 1 -1.46 -15.04 -7.24
N SER A 2 -0.76 -14.97 -6.13
CA SER A 2 -1.36 -15.15 -4.81
C SER A 2 -1.62 -13.77 -4.19
N PHE A 3 -2.87 -13.49 -3.84
CA PHE A 3 -3.23 -12.24 -3.18
C PHE A 3 -3.12 -12.38 -1.67
N LEU A 4 -2.72 -11.28 -1.02
CA LEU A 4 -2.60 -11.21 0.42
C LEU A 4 -3.97 -10.99 1.06
N ILE A 5 -4.19 -11.58 2.23
CA ILE A 5 -5.45 -11.47 2.98
C ILE A 5 -5.15 -11.16 4.44
N GLY A 6 -5.90 -10.25 5.01
CA GLY A 6 -5.91 -10.02 6.44
C GLY A 6 -5.67 -8.59 6.85
N GLU A 7 -5.87 -8.34 8.13
CA GLU A 7 -5.56 -7.10 8.80
C GLU A 7 -4.71 -7.40 10.03
N PHE A 8 -3.72 -6.56 10.29
CA PHE A 8 -2.76 -6.76 11.37
C PHE A 8 -2.50 -5.46 12.09
N GLU A 9 -2.55 -5.48 13.41
CA GLU A 9 -2.15 -4.32 14.22
C GLU A 9 -0.67 -4.45 14.56
N CYS A 10 0.06 -3.35 14.41
CA CYS A 10 1.49 -3.29 14.68
C CYS A 10 1.83 -2.01 15.43
N LYS A 11 2.98 -2.04 16.11
CA LYS A 11 3.55 -0.85 16.75
C LYS A 11 4.90 -0.54 16.13
N LEU A 12 5.19 0.78 16.03
CA LEU A 12 6.52 1.22 15.68
C LEU A 12 7.33 1.43 16.94
N ASP A 13 8.64 1.16 16.85
CA ASP A 13 9.55 1.53 17.94
C ASP A 13 9.90 3.02 17.83
N THR A 14 10.69 3.52 18.75
CA THR A 14 11.05 4.94 18.81
C THR A 14 11.88 5.41 17.61
N LYS A 15 12.44 4.47 16.84
CA LYS A 15 13.25 4.76 15.64
C LYS A 15 12.47 4.58 14.35
N GLY A 16 11.16 4.37 14.43
CA GLY A 16 10.31 4.18 13.25
C GLY A 16 10.40 2.80 12.61
N ARG A 17 10.89 1.80 13.35
CA ARG A 17 10.99 0.44 12.84
C ARG A 17 9.73 -0.35 13.22
N MET A 18 9.28 -1.18 12.29
CA MET A 18 8.08 -2.00 12.45
C MET A 18 8.45 -3.47 12.23
N MET A 19 8.03 -4.32 13.16
CA MET A 19 8.14 -5.75 12.98
C MET A 19 7.06 -6.22 12.00
N ILE A 20 7.44 -6.93 10.95
CA ILE A 20 6.47 -7.52 10.04
C ILE A 20 5.76 -8.65 10.80
N PRO A 21 4.41 -8.62 10.89
CA PRO A 21 3.67 -9.70 11.58
C PRO A 21 4.00 -11.07 11.01
N ALA A 22 4.16 -12.05 11.89
CA ALA A 22 4.53 -13.41 11.50
C ALA A 22 3.56 -14.01 10.47
N GLY A 23 2.26 -13.76 10.63
CA GLY A 23 1.24 -14.25 9.70
C GLY A 23 1.38 -13.64 8.30
N LEU A 24 1.83 -12.40 8.23
CA LEU A 24 2.07 -11.72 6.95
C LEU A 24 3.43 -12.13 6.37
N LYS A 25 4.45 -12.26 7.20
CA LYS A 25 5.80 -12.64 6.79
C LYS A 25 5.81 -13.98 6.04
N LYS A 26 5.01 -14.94 6.46
CA LYS A 26 4.89 -16.23 5.79
C LYS A 26 4.39 -16.12 4.36
N LYS A 27 3.60 -15.08 4.08
CA LYS A 27 3.03 -14.83 2.75
C LYS A 27 3.92 -13.97 1.88
N LEU A 28 5.07 -13.54 2.42
CA LEU A 28 6.04 -12.69 1.74
C LEU A 28 7.44 -13.33 1.76
N PRO A 29 7.58 -14.56 1.22
CA PRO A 29 8.84 -15.31 1.33
C PRO A 29 10.03 -14.61 0.67
N GLU A 30 9.78 -13.77 -0.33
CA GLU A 30 10.81 -13.08 -1.10
C GLU A 30 11.21 -11.74 -0.48
N ALA A 31 10.54 -11.30 0.60
CA ALA A 31 10.81 -10.00 1.21
C ALA A 31 12.23 -9.88 1.75
N GLU A 32 12.80 -10.96 2.29
CA GLU A 32 14.16 -10.96 2.82
C GLU A 32 15.22 -10.84 1.73
N SER A 33 14.99 -11.48 0.58
CA SER A 33 15.96 -11.50 -0.51
C SER A 33 15.79 -10.33 -1.48
N GLU A 34 14.56 -9.94 -1.79
CA GLU A 34 14.26 -8.90 -2.77
C GLU A 34 13.87 -7.56 -2.14
N GLY A 35 13.48 -7.57 -0.85
CA GLY A 35 12.98 -6.39 -0.18
C GLY A 35 11.54 -6.07 -0.53
N LEU A 36 11.07 -4.98 0.04
CA LEU A 36 9.74 -4.43 -0.19
C LEU A 36 9.90 -2.98 -0.64
N VAL A 37 8.84 -2.38 -1.12
CA VAL A 37 8.82 -0.96 -1.46
C VAL A 37 7.66 -0.31 -0.73
N ILE A 38 7.92 0.82 -0.05
CA ILE A 38 6.88 1.60 0.59
C ILE A 38 6.71 2.91 -0.17
N ASN A 39 5.46 3.34 -0.33
CA ASN A 39 5.12 4.57 -1.01
C ASN A 39 3.92 5.23 -0.32
N ARG A 40 3.64 6.47 -0.70
CA ARG A 40 2.43 7.16 -0.26
C ARG A 40 1.22 6.58 -0.98
N GLY A 41 0.10 6.52 -0.27
CA GLY A 41 -1.18 6.21 -0.89
C GLY A 41 -1.76 7.44 -1.59
N PHE A 42 -2.94 7.29 -2.18
CA PHE A 42 -3.65 8.41 -2.80
C PHE A 42 -4.23 9.37 -1.76
N LYS A 43 -4.36 8.93 -0.51
CA LYS A 43 -4.76 9.77 0.63
C LYS A 43 -3.74 9.58 1.75
N LYS A 44 -4.08 9.93 2.98
CA LYS A 44 -3.15 9.94 4.11
C LYS A 44 -2.93 8.55 4.69
N TYR A 45 -2.43 7.64 3.87
CA TYR A 45 -1.99 6.31 4.25
C TYR A 45 -0.78 5.94 3.40
N LEU A 46 -0.10 4.86 3.77
CA LEU A 46 1.05 4.36 3.02
C LEU A 46 0.70 3.02 2.38
N VAL A 47 1.48 2.63 1.38
CA VAL A 47 1.29 1.35 0.69
C VAL A 47 2.62 0.62 0.64
N ILE A 48 2.63 -0.64 1.04
CA ILE A 48 3.79 -1.52 0.91
C ILE A 48 3.52 -2.51 -0.22
N TYR A 49 4.46 -2.58 -1.15
CA TYR A 49 4.44 -3.50 -2.28
C TYR A 49 5.56 -4.52 -2.13
N THR A 50 5.34 -5.75 -2.62
CA THR A 50 6.48 -6.62 -2.92
C THR A 50 7.25 -5.97 -4.07
N LYS A 51 8.52 -6.34 -4.23
CA LYS A 51 9.33 -5.83 -5.34
C LYS A 51 8.68 -6.16 -6.68
N LYS A 52 8.12 -7.36 -6.79
CA LYS A 52 7.44 -7.81 -8.00
C LYS A 52 6.22 -6.94 -8.33
N GLU A 53 5.36 -6.68 -7.33
CA GLU A 53 4.18 -5.83 -7.54
C GLU A 53 4.56 -4.39 -7.87
N TRP A 54 5.62 -3.89 -7.26
CA TRP A 54 6.12 -2.56 -7.57
C TRP A 54 6.62 -2.46 -9.01
N ASP A 55 7.35 -3.48 -9.47
CA ASP A 55 7.85 -3.51 -10.85
C ASP A 55 6.69 -3.56 -11.86
N ILE A 56 5.62 -4.29 -11.54
CA ILE A 56 4.40 -4.30 -12.36
C ILE A 56 3.80 -2.90 -12.45
N LYS A 57 3.73 -2.19 -11.31
CA LYS A 57 3.23 -0.81 -11.27
C LYS A 57 4.07 0.11 -12.14
N LEU A 58 5.38 0.04 -12.00
CA LEU A 58 6.28 0.87 -12.81
C LEU A 58 6.17 0.55 -14.30
N ASP A 59 5.99 -0.73 -14.62
CA ASP A 59 5.80 -1.13 -16.03
C ASP A 59 4.52 -0.51 -16.60
N GLU A 60 3.43 -0.52 -15.86
CA GLU A 60 2.19 0.14 -16.27
C GLU A 60 2.40 1.64 -16.51
N LEU A 61 3.11 2.30 -15.60
CA LEU A 61 3.39 3.73 -15.71
C LEU A 61 4.29 4.02 -16.92
N SER A 62 5.22 3.13 -17.22
CA SER A 62 6.14 3.31 -18.33
C SER A 62 5.45 3.30 -19.70
N LYS A 63 4.25 2.73 -19.78
CA LYS A 63 3.46 2.68 -21.00
C LYS A 63 2.64 3.93 -21.27
N LEU A 64 2.58 4.85 -20.29
CA LEU A 64 1.90 6.12 -20.47
C LEU A 64 2.69 7.03 -21.42
N ASN A 65 1.98 7.87 -22.16
CA ASN A 65 2.62 8.83 -23.07
C ASN A 65 3.47 9.82 -22.26
N GLN A 66 4.80 9.71 -22.42
CA GLN A 66 5.77 10.52 -21.68
C GLN A 66 5.86 11.97 -22.16
N TYR A 67 5.16 12.31 -23.23
CA TYR A 67 5.10 13.68 -23.77
C TYR A 67 3.86 14.44 -23.29
N ASP A 68 2.92 13.76 -22.62
CA ASP A 68 1.75 14.38 -22.01
C ASP A 68 2.10 14.82 -20.59
N TYR A 69 2.00 16.14 -20.35
CA TYR A 69 2.38 16.72 -19.05
C TYR A 69 1.56 16.16 -17.89
N LYS A 70 0.29 15.86 -18.11
CA LYS A 70 -0.55 15.24 -17.06
C LYS A 70 0.02 13.90 -16.61
N ASN A 71 0.49 13.10 -17.56
CA ASN A 71 1.07 11.79 -17.27
C ASN A 71 2.39 11.94 -16.51
N ILE A 72 3.22 12.90 -16.93
CA ILE A 72 4.49 13.21 -16.27
C ILE A 72 4.24 13.63 -14.82
N GLU A 73 3.28 14.52 -14.62
CA GLU A 73 2.91 15.01 -13.29
C GLU A 73 2.40 13.88 -12.40
N PHE A 74 1.52 13.02 -12.93
CA PHE A 74 1.00 11.86 -12.21
C PHE A 74 2.13 10.92 -11.78
N ILE A 75 3.01 10.55 -12.71
CA ILE A 75 4.15 9.66 -12.41
C ILE A 75 5.03 10.26 -11.33
N ARG A 76 5.32 11.55 -11.43
CA ARG A 76 6.16 12.27 -10.47
C ARG A 76 5.59 12.21 -9.06
N TYR A 77 4.31 12.51 -8.92
CA TYR A 77 3.64 12.49 -7.62
C TYR A 77 3.41 11.08 -7.12
N PHE A 78 3.11 10.14 -8.00
CA PHE A 78 2.90 8.75 -7.61
C PHE A 78 4.19 8.14 -7.03
N THR A 79 5.33 8.38 -7.68
CA THR A 79 6.60 7.77 -7.25
C THR A 79 7.32 8.56 -6.16
N ARG A 80 6.81 9.73 -5.81
CA ARG A 80 7.45 10.59 -4.81
C ARG A 80 7.45 9.93 -3.43
N GLY A 81 8.62 9.79 -2.86
CA GLY A 81 8.79 9.19 -1.54
C GLY A 81 8.93 7.67 -1.55
N ALA A 82 8.77 7.02 -2.71
CA ALA A 82 8.95 5.57 -2.80
C ALA A 82 10.35 5.18 -2.31
N THR A 83 10.39 4.22 -1.38
CA THR A 83 11.63 3.82 -0.71
C THR A 83 11.66 2.31 -0.59
N GLU A 84 12.82 1.73 -0.85
CA GLU A 84 13.02 0.30 -0.63
C GLU A 84 13.12 0.00 0.86
N LEU A 85 12.43 -1.06 1.28
CA LEU A 85 12.49 -1.56 2.64
C LEU A 85 13.16 -2.93 2.63
N ILE A 86 14.26 -3.05 3.34
CA ILE A 86 14.96 -4.33 3.48
C ILE A 86 14.81 -4.77 4.93
N PRO A 87 14.10 -5.90 5.19
CA PRO A 87 13.96 -6.39 6.55
C PRO A 87 15.32 -6.71 7.15
N ASP A 88 15.52 -6.36 8.42
CA ASP A 88 16.74 -6.72 9.14
C ASP A 88 16.66 -8.21 9.56
N SER A 89 17.71 -8.68 10.26
CA SER A 89 17.81 -10.08 10.68
C SER A 89 16.66 -10.52 11.60
N THR A 90 15.98 -9.58 12.25
CA THR A 90 14.85 -9.86 13.14
C THR A 90 13.48 -9.69 12.45
N GLY A 91 13.47 -9.29 11.18
CA GLY A 91 12.23 -9.10 10.42
C GLY A 91 11.61 -7.72 10.58
N ARG A 92 12.39 -6.72 11.02
CA ARG A 92 11.92 -5.35 11.15
C ARG A 92 12.27 -4.54 9.91
N VAL A 93 11.39 -3.61 9.55
CA VAL A 93 11.61 -2.66 8.46
C VAL A 93 11.62 -1.25 9.03
N ASN A 94 12.48 -0.40 8.48
CA ASN A 94 12.62 0.99 8.92
C ASN A 94 11.79 1.89 8.01
N LEU A 95 10.67 2.42 8.55
CA LEU A 95 9.78 3.27 7.77
C LEU A 95 10.33 4.70 7.75
N PRO A 96 10.46 5.31 6.54
CA PRO A 96 10.98 6.68 6.44
C PRO A 96 10.11 7.69 7.19
N GLN A 97 10.76 8.59 7.93
CA GLN A 97 10.05 9.60 8.73
C GLN A 97 9.15 10.49 7.88
N VAL A 98 9.59 10.86 6.68
CA VAL A 98 8.80 11.68 5.76
C VAL A 98 7.46 11.01 5.43
N LEU A 99 7.48 9.69 5.24
CA LEU A 99 6.26 8.94 4.96
C LEU A 99 5.39 8.81 6.20
N LEU A 100 6.00 8.57 7.37
CA LEU A 100 5.24 8.54 8.63
C LEU A 100 4.53 9.85 8.88
N ASP A 101 5.22 10.97 8.66
CA ASP A 101 4.63 12.30 8.83
C ASP A 101 3.48 12.51 7.85
N TYR A 102 3.65 12.11 6.59
CA TYR A 102 2.59 12.20 5.58
C TYR A 102 1.32 11.49 6.02
N ALA A 103 1.43 10.31 6.58
CA ALA A 103 0.29 9.49 6.99
C ALA A 103 -0.16 9.74 8.43
N GLY A 104 0.49 10.67 9.13
CA GLY A 104 0.16 10.97 10.53
C GLY A 104 0.46 9.83 11.49
N ILE A 105 1.39 8.97 11.14
CA ILE A 105 1.73 7.78 11.95
C ILE A 105 2.75 8.14 13.02
N LYS A 106 2.45 7.75 14.25
CA LYS A 106 3.36 7.94 15.39
C LYS A 106 3.81 6.62 16.00
N ASN A 107 2.88 5.82 16.50
CA ASN A 107 3.19 4.59 17.22
C ASN A 107 2.44 3.36 16.72
N ASP A 108 1.13 3.49 16.54
CA ASP A 108 0.26 2.36 16.22
C ASP A 108 -0.20 2.41 14.78
N VAL A 109 -0.08 1.30 14.07
CA VAL A 109 -0.53 1.18 12.69
C VAL A 109 -1.40 -0.03 12.51
N VAL A 110 -2.26 0.02 11.48
CA VAL A 110 -3.02 -1.13 11.00
C VAL A 110 -2.58 -1.41 9.58
N LEU A 111 -2.19 -2.65 9.33
CA LEU A 111 -1.84 -3.13 8.00
C LEU A 111 -3.05 -3.83 7.41
N THR A 112 -3.52 -3.37 6.26
CA THR A 112 -4.65 -4.00 5.57
C THR A 112 -4.20 -4.51 4.22
N CYS A 113 -4.40 -5.81 3.98
CA CYS A 113 -4.05 -6.41 2.69
C CYS A 113 -5.12 -6.08 1.65
N GLN A 114 -4.67 -5.53 0.51
CA GLN A 114 -5.53 -5.07 -0.58
C GLN A 114 -4.98 -5.59 -1.91
N LEU A 115 -5.56 -6.71 -2.38
CA LEU A 115 -5.22 -7.32 -3.67
C LEU A 115 -3.72 -7.56 -3.87
N GLY A 116 -2.80 -7.24 -3.94
CA GLY A 116 -1.38 -7.53 -4.09
C GLY A 116 -0.48 -6.56 -3.33
N HIS A 117 -1.10 -5.70 -2.52
CA HIS A 117 -0.33 -4.74 -1.74
C HIS A 117 -0.90 -4.58 -0.33
N ILE A 118 -0.20 -3.83 0.51
CA ILE A 118 -0.57 -3.66 1.91
C ILE A 118 -0.72 -2.17 2.19
N GLU A 119 -1.89 -1.75 2.65
CA GLU A 119 -2.08 -0.38 3.12
C GLU A 119 -1.63 -0.28 4.56
N VAL A 120 -0.96 0.81 4.89
CA VAL A 120 -0.47 1.10 6.24
C VAL A 120 -1.19 2.36 6.72
N TRP A 121 -2.02 2.20 7.73
CA TRP A 121 -2.84 3.27 8.29
C TRP A 121 -2.42 3.57 9.71
N GLU A 122 -2.45 4.85 10.09
CA GLU A 122 -2.43 5.21 11.50
C GLU A 122 -3.70 4.62 12.14
N LYS A 123 -3.59 4.11 13.37
CA LYS A 123 -4.67 3.35 14.01
C LYS A 123 -5.99 4.11 14.06
N GLU A 124 -5.97 5.38 14.49
CA GLU A 124 -7.18 6.18 14.59
C GLU A 124 -7.75 6.56 13.23
N ALA A 125 -6.89 6.88 12.28
CA ALA A 125 -7.31 7.16 10.91
C ALA A 125 -7.98 5.94 10.27
N HIS A 126 -7.47 4.75 10.56
CA HIS A 126 -8.07 3.50 10.11
C HIS A 126 -9.47 3.33 10.71
N ARG A 127 -9.61 3.58 12.01
CA ARG A 127 -10.90 3.48 12.70
C ARG A 127 -11.92 4.42 12.05
N VAL A 128 -11.54 5.66 11.80
CA VAL A 128 -12.42 6.65 11.18
C VAL A 128 -12.82 6.21 9.76
N MET A 129 -11.86 5.69 8.99
CA MET A 129 -12.12 5.22 7.64
C MET A 129 -13.14 4.07 7.63
N ILE A 130 -13.02 3.13 8.56
CA ILE A 130 -13.94 2.00 8.70
C ILE A 130 -15.34 2.49 9.09
N GLU A 131 -15.44 3.48 9.99
CA GLU A 131 -16.72 4.03 10.40
C GLU A 131 -17.44 4.79 9.27
N ASN A 132 -16.71 5.29 8.30
CA ASN A 132 -17.26 5.97 7.13
C ASN A 132 -17.55 4.99 5.98
N GLU A 133 -18.07 3.82 6.31
CA GLU A 133 -18.44 2.84 5.31
C GLU A 133 -19.55 3.37 4.39
N PRO A 134 -19.68 2.87 3.16
CA PRO A 134 -20.76 3.27 2.27
C PRO A 134 -22.13 2.98 2.89
N ALA A 135 -23.07 3.92 2.76
CA ALA A 135 -24.41 3.78 3.32
C ALA A 135 -25.15 2.55 2.76
N ASP A 136 -24.90 2.23 1.49
CA ASP A 136 -25.43 1.02 0.86
C ASP A 136 -24.31 0.31 0.11
N PHE A 137 -23.67 -0.60 0.81
CA PHE A 137 -22.53 -1.35 0.30
C PHE A 137 -22.93 -2.26 -0.87
N ALA A 138 -24.12 -2.86 -0.80
CA ALA A 138 -24.61 -3.74 -1.87
C ALA A 138 -24.85 -2.95 -3.16
N ALA A 139 -25.40 -1.74 -3.07
CA ALA A 139 -25.60 -0.88 -4.22
C ALA A 139 -24.29 -0.46 -4.85
N LEU A 140 -23.29 -0.13 -4.02
CA LEU A 140 -21.95 0.20 -4.50
C LEU A 140 -21.34 -0.98 -5.24
N ALA A 141 -21.44 -2.18 -4.68
CA ALA A 141 -20.92 -3.39 -5.31
C ALA A 141 -21.54 -3.62 -6.69
N GLY A 142 -22.86 -3.47 -6.78
CA GLY A 142 -23.58 -3.61 -8.04
C GLY A 142 -23.15 -2.59 -9.09
N GLU A 143 -22.98 -1.34 -8.70
CA GLU A 143 -22.52 -0.28 -9.57
C GLU A 143 -21.11 -0.53 -10.09
N VAL A 144 -20.18 -0.86 -9.20
CA VAL A 144 -18.78 -1.12 -9.55
C VAL A 144 -18.67 -2.31 -10.51
N MET A 145 -19.39 -3.40 -10.24
CA MET A 145 -19.32 -4.59 -11.08
C MET A 145 -19.96 -4.36 -12.45
N ARG A 146 -21.00 -3.54 -12.54
CA ARG A 146 -21.58 -3.17 -13.84
C ARG A 146 -20.61 -2.34 -14.67
N THR A 147 -19.89 -1.42 -14.05
CA THR A 147 -18.85 -0.63 -14.73
C THR A 147 -17.77 -1.54 -15.30
N LYS A 148 -17.34 -2.54 -14.54
CA LYS A 148 -16.36 -3.52 -15.00
C LYS A 148 -16.87 -4.29 -16.22
N GLU A 149 -18.12 -4.74 -16.21
CA GLU A 149 -18.71 -5.46 -17.33
C GLU A 149 -18.77 -4.60 -18.59
N ARG A 150 -19.11 -3.32 -18.46
CA ARG A 150 -19.12 -2.38 -19.57
C ARG A 150 -17.73 -2.16 -20.17
N GLU A 151 -16.73 -2.06 -19.32
CA GLU A 151 -15.35 -1.92 -19.76
C GLU A 151 -14.88 -3.17 -20.50
N ALA A 152 -15.21 -4.34 -20.00
CA ALA A 152 -14.85 -5.61 -20.61
C ALA A 152 -15.54 -5.82 -21.97
N ALA A 153 -16.73 -5.23 -22.19
CA ALA A 153 -17.49 -5.33 -23.43
C ALA A 153 -16.96 -4.42 -24.55
N LYS A 154 -16.07 -3.49 -24.23
CA LYS A 154 -15.41 -2.62 -25.20
C LYS A 154 -14.18 -3.34 -25.76
#